data_6ecdac6c0f25d2705497d5e30afde909
#
_entry.id   6ecdac6c0f25d2705497d5e30afde909
#
_cell.length_a   1.000
_cell.length_b   1.000
_cell.length_c   1.000
_cell.angle_alpha   90.00
_cell.angle_beta   90.00
_cell.angle_gamma   90.00
#
_symmetry.space_group_name_H-M   'P 1'
#
loop_
_entity.id
_entity.type
_entity.pdbx_description
1 polymer ?
#
loop_
_entity_poly.entity_id
_entity_poly.type
_entity_poly.pdbx_seq_one_letter_code
_entity_poly.pdbx_strand_id
1 'polypeptide(L)'
;SVLNLITKQTTCTPMIVTKVRPLEKQLSSFYYELTDTIKFNSNSERDEIGTVFFINNLYYLLVKLNDFDVIKEENDSDSFDKVLNNKRESYYAILIRKYFEDMNRVLMNCIAKGENANQSNAMTNEVTFNQNEVKKVNKNELKNIAQHFNSKYRDILNVIKKNVFSNIKDQENAKMTYTKFLQELLNKYSNFIDLLRFSKNEDLITPIVSLQKLMIEVNNIIRGL
;
A
#
# COMPACT_ATOMS: atom_id res chain seq x y z
N SER A 1 14.23 -20.80 -22.33
CA SER A 1 13.96 -19.58 -21.54
C SER A 1 12.60 -19.04 -21.94
N VAL A 2 11.81 -18.59 -20.97
CA VAL A 2 10.46 -18.03 -21.16
C VAL A 2 10.45 -16.88 -22.17
N LEU A 3 11.53 -16.12 -22.26
CA LEU A 3 11.75 -15.05 -23.25
C LEU A 3 11.75 -15.55 -24.71
N ASN A 4 12.27 -16.73 -24.98
CA ASN A 4 12.27 -17.30 -26.34
C ASN A 4 10.91 -17.80 -26.83
N LEU A 5 9.96 -18.02 -25.91
CA LEU A 5 8.58 -18.36 -26.25
C LEU A 5 7.74 -17.12 -26.63
N ILE A 6 8.08 -15.98 -26.06
CA ILE A 6 7.36 -14.70 -26.31
C ILE A 6 7.77 -14.12 -27.68
N THR A 7 9.03 -14.24 -28.09
CA THR A 7 9.55 -13.66 -29.35
C THR A 7 9.13 -14.38 -30.62
N LYS A 8 8.56 -15.59 -30.54
CA LYS A 8 8.12 -16.37 -31.72
C LYS A 8 6.68 -16.17 -32.17
N GLN A 9 5.88 -15.36 -31.48
CA GLN A 9 4.46 -15.16 -31.81
C GLN A 9 4.12 -13.70 -32.06
N THR A 10 4.37 -13.22 -33.27
CA THR A 10 4.13 -11.83 -33.72
C THR A 10 2.68 -11.50 -34.13
N THR A 11 1.71 -12.30 -33.78
CA THR A 11 0.30 -12.03 -34.15
C THR A 11 -0.67 -12.40 -33.04
N CYS A 12 -0.70 -11.67 -31.88
CA CYS A 12 -1.72 -12.00 -30.87
C CYS A 12 -1.96 -10.91 -29.85
N THR A 13 -2.81 -9.97 -30.16
CA THR A 13 -3.26 -8.93 -29.25
C THR A 13 -4.27 -9.40 -28.17
N PRO A 14 -5.18 -10.37 -28.40
CA PRO A 14 -6.05 -10.89 -27.33
C PRO A 14 -5.37 -11.86 -26.36
N MET A 15 -4.14 -12.33 -26.67
CA MET A 15 -3.45 -13.37 -25.90
C MET A 15 -2.74 -12.88 -24.63
N ILE A 16 -2.47 -11.59 -24.49
CA ILE A 16 -1.68 -11.09 -23.35
C ILE A 16 -2.54 -11.05 -22.07
N VAL A 17 -3.77 -10.57 -22.15
CA VAL A 17 -4.69 -10.53 -21.01
C VAL A 17 -5.01 -11.93 -20.45
N THR A 18 -5.14 -12.92 -21.34
CA THR A 18 -5.34 -14.32 -20.94
C THR A 18 -4.08 -14.96 -20.35
N LYS A 19 -2.89 -14.35 -20.53
CA LYS A 19 -1.60 -14.88 -20.01
C LYS A 19 -1.12 -14.23 -18.72
N VAL A 20 -1.64 -13.05 -18.34
CA VAL A 20 -1.24 -12.38 -17.08
C VAL A 20 -1.62 -13.23 -15.87
N ARG A 21 -2.85 -13.77 -15.83
CA ARG A 21 -3.30 -14.64 -14.73
C ARG A 21 -2.50 -15.95 -14.61
N PRO A 22 -2.20 -16.66 -15.71
CA PRO A 22 -1.28 -17.80 -15.66
C PRO A 22 0.12 -17.43 -15.18
N LEU A 23 0.65 -16.27 -15.58
CA LEU A 23 1.97 -15.80 -15.15
C LEU A 23 1.99 -15.44 -13.66
N GLU A 24 0.95 -14.80 -13.14
CA GLU A 24 0.79 -14.54 -11.72
C GLU A 24 0.71 -15.85 -10.92
N LYS A 25 -0.02 -16.86 -11.42
CA LYS A 25 -0.06 -18.19 -10.81
C LYS A 25 1.29 -18.89 -10.82
N GLN A 26 2.05 -18.81 -11.92
CA GLN A 26 3.39 -19.38 -12.01
C GLN A 26 4.38 -18.69 -11.07
N LEU A 27 4.33 -17.35 -10.98
CA LEU A 27 5.11 -16.59 -10.00
C LEU A 27 4.73 -16.97 -8.57
N SER A 28 3.45 -17.16 -8.29
CA SER A 28 2.96 -17.62 -6.99
C SER A 28 3.47 -19.00 -6.64
N SER A 29 3.38 -19.98 -7.57
CA SER A 29 3.89 -21.32 -7.38
C SER A 29 5.40 -21.31 -7.09
N PHE A 30 6.15 -20.58 -7.91
CA PHE A 30 7.60 -20.44 -7.72
C PHE A 30 7.96 -19.76 -6.38
N TYR A 31 7.18 -18.76 -5.98
CA TYR A 31 7.36 -18.13 -4.68
C TYR A 31 7.09 -19.11 -3.54
N TYR A 32 6.02 -19.91 -3.60
CA TYR A 32 5.72 -20.90 -2.58
C TYR A 32 6.81 -21.96 -2.48
N GLU A 33 7.32 -22.48 -3.58
CA GLU A 33 8.44 -23.41 -3.61
C GLU A 33 9.71 -22.84 -2.97
N LEU A 34 10.03 -21.56 -3.27
CA LEU A 34 11.15 -20.85 -2.64
C LEU A 34 10.94 -20.67 -1.13
N THR A 35 9.72 -20.36 -0.70
CA THR A 35 9.45 -20.06 0.72
C THR A 35 9.35 -21.29 1.58
N ASP A 36 9.08 -22.46 1.04
CA ASP A 36 9.14 -23.73 1.79
C ASP A 36 10.56 -24.07 2.24
N THR A 37 11.56 -23.51 1.57
CA THR A 37 12.98 -23.70 1.95
C THR A 37 13.52 -22.64 2.90
N ILE A 38 12.80 -21.53 3.08
CA ILE A 38 13.23 -20.38 3.90
C ILE A 38 12.48 -20.39 5.23
N LYS A 39 13.21 -20.33 6.35
CA LYS A 39 12.59 -20.13 7.68
C LYS A 39 12.29 -18.65 7.87
N PHE A 40 11.01 -18.33 8.03
CA PHE A 40 10.56 -17.00 8.39
C PHE A 40 10.31 -16.89 9.89
N ASN A 41 10.62 -15.73 10.47
CA ASN A 41 10.40 -15.47 11.89
C ASN A 41 8.89 -15.30 12.23
N SER A 42 8.09 -14.92 11.23
CA SER A 42 6.64 -14.75 11.38
C SER A 42 5.90 -14.80 10.03
N ASN A 43 4.59 -15.03 10.06
CA ASN A 43 3.75 -14.94 8.89
C ASN A 43 3.77 -13.52 8.29
N SER A 44 3.86 -12.48 9.12
CA SER A 44 3.93 -11.09 8.66
C SER A 44 5.21 -10.80 7.87
N GLU A 45 6.36 -11.36 8.28
CA GLU A 45 7.63 -11.25 7.55
C GLU A 45 7.54 -11.98 6.20
N ARG A 46 6.93 -13.17 6.18
CA ARG A 46 6.69 -13.94 4.96
C ARG A 46 5.82 -13.14 3.98
N ASP A 47 4.74 -12.50 4.46
CA ASP A 47 3.85 -11.69 3.65
C ASP A 47 4.56 -10.46 3.06
N GLU A 48 5.39 -9.78 3.86
CA GLU A 48 6.17 -8.62 3.43
C GLU A 48 7.16 -9.00 2.32
N ILE A 49 7.96 -10.03 2.55
CA ILE A 49 8.96 -10.53 1.59
C ILE A 49 8.27 -11.01 0.31
N GLY A 50 7.16 -11.74 0.43
CA GLY A 50 6.37 -12.19 -0.71
C GLY A 50 5.84 -11.05 -1.55
N THR A 51 5.29 -10.05 -0.91
CA THR A 51 4.73 -8.90 -1.61
C THR A 51 5.83 -8.12 -2.34
N VAL A 52 6.99 -7.90 -1.72
CA VAL A 52 8.15 -7.26 -2.34
C VAL A 52 8.68 -8.09 -3.51
N PHE A 53 8.73 -9.42 -3.38
CA PHE A 53 9.11 -10.31 -4.48
C PHE A 53 8.20 -10.11 -5.70
N PHE A 54 6.87 -10.06 -5.49
CA PHE A 54 5.93 -9.82 -6.57
C PHE A 54 6.10 -8.43 -7.20
N ILE A 55 6.25 -7.38 -6.39
CA ILE A 55 6.46 -6.02 -6.88
C ILE A 55 7.70 -5.96 -7.78
N ASN A 56 8.83 -6.52 -7.35
CA ASN A 56 10.07 -6.50 -8.12
C ASN A 56 9.94 -7.26 -9.45
N ASN A 57 9.34 -8.45 -9.43
CA ASN A 57 9.25 -9.28 -10.63
C ASN A 57 8.20 -8.78 -11.63
N LEU A 58 7.03 -8.32 -11.15
CA LEU A 58 6.01 -7.73 -12.01
C LEU A 58 6.49 -6.44 -12.67
N TYR A 59 7.17 -5.57 -11.92
CA TYR A 59 7.73 -4.34 -12.48
C TYR A 59 8.81 -4.63 -13.53
N TYR A 60 9.72 -5.56 -13.24
CA TYR A 60 10.73 -6.00 -14.22
C TYR A 60 10.10 -6.53 -15.49
N LEU A 61 9.05 -7.35 -15.39
CA LEU A 61 8.33 -7.87 -16.54
C LEU A 61 7.65 -6.74 -17.32
N LEU A 62 7.01 -5.80 -16.66
CA LEU A 62 6.36 -4.65 -17.29
C LEU A 62 7.37 -3.82 -18.10
N VAL A 63 8.53 -3.49 -17.51
CA VAL A 63 9.61 -2.76 -18.21
C VAL A 63 10.09 -3.55 -19.42
N LYS A 64 10.34 -4.85 -19.28
CA LYS A 64 10.80 -5.68 -20.40
C LYS A 64 9.77 -5.82 -21.52
N LEU A 65 8.50 -5.95 -21.20
CA LEU A 65 7.44 -6.00 -22.20
C LEU A 65 7.31 -4.67 -22.96
N ASN A 66 7.49 -3.54 -22.27
CA ASN A 66 7.52 -2.22 -22.90
C ASN A 66 8.77 -2.06 -23.80
N ASP A 67 9.97 -2.49 -23.35
CA ASP A 67 11.21 -2.43 -24.13
C ASP A 67 11.11 -3.20 -25.47
N PHE A 68 10.28 -4.23 -25.52
CA PHE A 68 10.12 -5.08 -26.71
C PHE A 68 8.89 -4.71 -27.57
N ASP A 69 8.20 -3.60 -27.31
CA ASP A 69 6.95 -3.21 -27.98
C ASP A 69 5.89 -4.34 -28.01
N VAL A 70 5.93 -5.24 -27.03
CA VAL A 70 4.98 -6.36 -26.94
C VAL A 70 3.61 -5.87 -26.45
N ILE A 71 3.60 -4.80 -25.68
CA ILE A 71 2.37 -4.16 -25.21
C ILE A 71 2.02 -3.07 -26.23
N LYS A 72 1.19 -3.45 -27.21
CA LYS A 72 0.75 -2.54 -28.31
C LYS A 72 -0.61 -1.92 -28.05
N GLU A 73 -1.36 -2.42 -27.08
CA GLU A 73 -2.69 -1.93 -26.75
C GLU A 73 -2.73 -1.41 -25.32
N GLU A 74 -3.35 -0.25 -25.12
CA GLU A 74 -3.54 0.43 -23.84
C GLU A 74 -4.16 -0.51 -22.76
N ASN A 75 -5.08 -1.38 -23.19
CA ASN A 75 -5.77 -2.34 -22.32
C ASN A 75 -4.85 -3.41 -21.68
N ASP A 76 -3.75 -3.76 -22.32
CA ASP A 76 -2.83 -4.81 -21.84
C ASP A 76 -1.87 -4.24 -20.77
N SER A 77 -1.39 -3.01 -20.97
CA SER A 77 -0.63 -2.26 -19.97
C SER A 77 -1.45 -2.05 -18.71
N ASP A 78 -2.70 -1.62 -18.84
CA ASP A 78 -3.63 -1.39 -17.74
C ASP A 78 -3.83 -2.62 -16.84
N SER A 79 -3.81 -3.82 -17.43
CA SER A 79 -3.97 -5.06 -16.67
C SER A 79 -2.76 -5.36 -15.79
N PHE A 80 -1.53 -5.18 -16.31
CA PHE A 80 -0.29 -5.38 -15.55
C PHE A 80 -0.12 -4.31 -14.47
N ASP A 81 -0.37 -3.05 -14.82
CA ASP A 81 -0.31 -1.94 -13.88
C ASP A 81 -1.31 -2.11 -12.74
N LYS A 82 -2.50 -2.61 -13.04
CA LYS A 82 -3.52 -2.91 -12.03
C LYS A 82 -3.05 -3.99 -11.05
N VAL A 83 -2.47 -5.08 -11.55
CA VAL A 83 -1.95 -6.15 -10.69
C VAL A 83 -0.77 -5.64 -9.86
N LEU A 84 0.16 -4.90 -10.45
CA LEU A 84 1.29 -4.30 -9.74
C LEU A 84 0.82 -3.31 -8.67
N ASN A 85 -0.16 -2.46 -8.98
CA ASN A 85 -0.73 -1.51 -8.03
C ASN A 85 -1.44 -2.21 -6.87
N ASN A 86 -2.19 -3.28 -7.11
CA ASN A 86 -2.80 -4.09 -6.05
C ASN A 86 -1.74 -4.71 -5.11
N LYS A 87 -0.59 -5.15 -5.65
CA LYS A 87 0.52 -5.65 -4.81
C LYS A 87 1.18 -4.52 -4.00
N ARG A 88 1.34 -3.33 -4.59
CA ARG A 88 1.82 -2.15 -3.86
C ARG A 88 0.86 -1.75 -2.74
N GLU A 89 -0.46 -1.76 -2.98
CA GLU A 89 -1.48 -1.49 -1.95
C GLU A 89 -1.39 -2.50 -0.80
N SER A 90 -1.21 -3.79 -1.12
CA SER A 90 -0.97 -4.82 -0.10
C SER A 90 0.29 -4.52 0.72
N TYR A 91 1.36 -4.03 0.08
CA TYR A 91 2.59 -3.65 0.75
C TYR A 91 2.39 -2.44 1.68
N TYR A 92 1.64 -1.41 1.23
CA TYR A 92 1.32 -0.26 2.08
C TYR A 92 0.53 -0.67 3.32
N ALA A 93 -0.45 -1.57 3.15
CA ALA A 93 -1.23 -2.10 4.26
C ALA A 93 -0.35 -2.85 5.27
N ILE A 94 0.65 -3.62 4.80
CA ILE A 94 1.63 -4.30 5.65
C ILE A 94 2.47 -3.28 6.43
N LEU A 95 3.01 -2.26 5.75
CA LEU A 95 3.81 -1.21 6.38
C LEU A 95 3.02 -0.42 7.42
N ILE A 96 1.77 -0.02 7.10
CA ILE A 96 0.90 0.70 8.03
C ILE A 96 0.59 -0.18 9.25
N ARG A 97 0.26 -1.44 9.05
CA ARG A 97 0.01 -2.38 10.16
C ARG A 97 1.24 -2.58 11.03
N LYS A 98 2.43 -2.65 10.43
CA LYS A 98 3.69 -2.89 11.14
C LYS A 98 4.17 -1.70 11.96
N TYR A 99 4.04 -0.48 11.42
CA TYR A 99 4.64 0.71 12.00
C TYR A 99 3.65 1.67 12.66
N PHE A 100 2.36 1.55 12.33
CA PHE A 100 1.27 2.38 12.85
C PHE A 100 0.12 1.49 13.33
N GLU A 101 0.45 0.38 14.00
CA GLU A 101 -0.49 -0.70 14.36
C GLU A 101 -1.70 -0.18 15.14
N ASP A 102 -1.48 0.57 16.22
CA ASP A 102 -2.57 1.04 17.08
C ASP A 102 -3.53 1.99 16.35
N MET A 103 -2.97 2.94 15.58
CA MET A 103 -3.78 3.84 14.77
C MET A 103 -4.60 3.06 13.74
N ASN A 104 -3.97 2.13 13.03
CA ASN A 104 -4.65 1.31 12.04
C ASN A 104 -5.73 0.42 12.66
N ARG A 105 -5.45 -0.21 13.80
CA ARG A 105 -6.38 -1.09 14.53
C ARG A 105 -7.65 -0.32 14.95
N VAL A 106 -7.49 0.86 15.55
CA VAL A 106 -8.63 1.67 15.98
C VAL A 106 -9.45 2.14 14.78
N LEU A 107 -8.81 2.60 13.71
CA LEU A 107 -9.50 2.99 12.47
C LEU A 107 -10.30 1.83 11.87
N MET A 108 -9.67 0.65 11.73
CA MET A 108 -10.33 -0.53 11.14
C MET A 108 -11.52 -1.02 11.95
N ASN A 109 -11.50 -0.82 13.27
CA ASN A 109 -12.61 -1.17 14.14
C ASN A 109 -13.75 -0.15 14.05
N CYS A 110 -13.42 1.14 13.91
CA CYS A 110 -14.41 2.23 13.92
C CYS A 110 -15.03 2.51 12.54
N ILE A 111 -14.38 2.14 11.44
CA ILE A 111 -14.95 2.31 10.09
C ILE A 111 -16.14 1.37 9.92
N ALA A 112 -17.25 1.91 9.45
CA ALA A 112 -18.45 1.14 9.17
C ALA A 112 -18.16 0.10 8.07
N LYS A 113 -18.28 -1.19 8.44
CA LYS A 113 -18.25 -2.30 7.50
C LYS A 113 -19.69 -2.52 7.06
N GLY A 114 -20.05 -2.23 5.83
CA GLY A 114 -21.38 -2.58 5.53
C GLY A 114 -21.92 -2.26 4.15
N GLU A 115 -23.01 -2.89 3.87
CA GLU A 115 -23.85 -2.85 2.66
C GLU A 115 -24.29 -1.43 2.24
N ASN A 116 -24.09 -0.42 3.10
CA ASN A 116 -24.36 0.99 2.81
C ASN A 116 -23.18 1.75 2.18
N ALA A 117 -22.02 1.13 1.99
CA ALA A 117 -20.90 1.74 1.28
C ALA A 117 -21.19 1.93 -0.23
N ASN A 118 -22.21 1.26 -0.76
CA ASN A 118 -22.65 1.39 -2.17
C ASN A 118 -23.45 2.66 -2.47
N GLN A 119 -23.72 3.51 -1.48
CA GLN A 119 -24.38 4.81 -1.67
C GLN A 119 -23.49 6.03 -1.38
N SER A 120 -22.21 5.83 -1.05
CA SER A 120 -21.27 6.95 -1.01
C SER A 120 -21.03 7.41 -2.45
N ASN A 121 -21.52 8.59 -2.76
CA ASN A 121 -21.23 9.30 -4.00
C ASN A 121 -19.73 9.20 -4.31
N ALA A 122 -19.38 8.72 -5.48
CA ALA A 122 -18.03 8.50 -5.99
C ALA A 122 -17.16 9.78 -6.08
N MET A 123 -17.55 10.88 -5.41
CA MET A 123 -16.88 12.17 -5.43
C MET A 123 -16.28 12.61 -4.09
N THR A 124 -16.60 11.96 -2.96
CA THR A 124 -15.99 12.29 -1.67
C THR A 124 -15.52 11.02 -1.00
N ASN A 125 -14.20 10.91 -0.77
CA ASN A 125 -13.58 9.82 0.00
C ASN A 125 -13.90 9.93 1.51
N GLU A 126 -15.15 10.29 1.87
CA GLU A 126 -15.56 10.43 3.25
C GLU A 126 -15.76 9.05 3.88
N VAL A 127 -14.93 8.77 4.86
CA VAL A 127 -15.04 7.54 5.65
C VAL A 127 -16.20 7.67 6.63
N THR A 128 -17.10 6.70 6.58
CA THR A 128 -18.22 6.62 7.53
C THR A 128 -17.82 5.84 8.77
N PHE A 129 -18.05 6.39 9.96
CA PHE A 129 -17.75 5.73 11.23
C PHE A 129 -18.98 5.08 11.85
N ASN A 130 -18.77 3.89 12.42
CA ASN A 130 -19.79 3.20 13.21
C ASN A 130 -19.87 3.81 14.63
N GLN A 131 -20.98 4.49 14.93
CA GLN A 131 -21.18 5.14 16.22
C GLN A 131 -21.02 4.22 17.44
N ASN A 132 -21.47 2.96 17.32
CA ASN A 132 -21.39 2.00 18.44
C ASN A 132 -19.96 1.59 18.71
N GLU A 133 -19.15 1.41 17.68
CA GLU A 133 -17.73 1.07 17.81
C GLU A 133 -16.93 2.27 18.32
N VAL A 134 -17.20 3.47 17.82
CA VAL A 134 -16.54 4.70 18.29
C VAL A 134 -16.79 4.96 19.78
N LYS A 135 -18.00 4.70 20.29
CA LYS A 135 -18.30 4.83 21.74
C LYS A 135 -17.50 3.87 22.63
N LYS A 136 -16.99 2.77 22.08
CA LYS A 136 -16.19 1.80 22.84
C LYS A 136 -14.71 2.22 22.94
N VAL A 137 -14.27 3.16 22.11
CA VAL A 137 -12.86 3.58 22.08
C VAL A 137 -12.57 4.47 23.28
N ASN A 138 -11.54 4.11 24.04
CA ASN A 138 -11.14 4.85 25.22
C ASN A 138 -10.37 6.13 24.81
N LYS A 139 -10.75 7.27 25.41
CA LYS A 139 -10.06 8.56 25.19
C LYS A 139 -8.55 8.48 25.48
N ASN A 140 -8.14 7.76 26.52
CA ASN A 140 -6.72 7.59 26.84
C ASN A 140 -5.97 6.80 25.76
N GLU A 141 -6.62 5.82 25.14
CA GLU A 141 -6.07 5.08 24.00
C GLU A 141 -5.84 6.02 22.82
N LEU A 142 -6.84 6.83 22.45
CA LEU A 142 -6.70 7.82 21.37
C LEU A 142 -5.58 8.84 21.65
N LYS A 143 -5.47 9.29 22.91
CA LYS A 143 -4.40 10.18 23.34
C LYS A 143 -3.01 9.55 23.17
N ASN A 144 -2.86 8.30 23.61
CA ASN A 144 -1.59 7.59 23.48
C ASN A 144 -1.19 7.39 22.01
N ILE A 145 -2.14 7.03 21.14
CA ILE A 145 -1.92 6.90 19.70
C ILE A 145 -1.46 8.24 19.10
N ALA A 146 -2.19 9.32 19.42
CA ALA A 146 -1.88 10.66 18.94
C ALA A 146 -0.48 11.13 19.37
N GLN A 147 -0.12 10.93 20.64
CA GLN A 147 1.20 11.27 21.18
C GLN A 147 2.31 10.42 20.58
N HIS A 148 2.09 9.10 20.42
CA HIS A 148 3.06 8.20 19.79
C HIS A 148 3.31 8.61 18.34
N PHE A 149 2.24 8.80 17.56
CA PHE A 149 2.38 9.28 16.19
C PHE A 149 3.20 10.58 16.16
N ASN A 150 2.79 11.60 16.93
CA ASN A 150 3.45 12.91 16.95
C ASN A 150 4.95 12.83 17.28
N SER A 151 5.33 11.95 18.19
CA SER A 151 6.75 11.81 18.64
C SER A 151 7.62 10.96 17.72
N LYS A 152 7.04 10.03 16.96
CA LYS A 152 7.79 8.97 16.26
C LYS A 152 7.65 8.94 14.74
N TYR A 153 6.65 9.63 14.16
CA TYR A 153 6.36 9.47 12.72
C TYR A 153 7.57 9.75 11.82
N ARG A 154 8.42 10.75 12.14
CA ARG A 154 9.60 11.08 11.32
C ARG A 154 10.63 9.96 11.31
N ASP A 155 10.93 9.42 12.49
CA ASP A 155 11.88 8.30 12.61
C ASP A 155 11.35 7.07 11.88
N ILE A 156 10.05 6.79 12.04
CA ILE A 156 9.36 5.70 11.35
C ILE A 156 9.42 5.89 9.83
N LEU A 157 9.14 7.09 9.32
CA LEU A 157 9.22 7.38 7.88
C LEU A 157 10.63 7.15 7.32
N ASN A 158 11.67 7.53 8.07
CA ASN A 158 13.07 7.28 7.68
C ASN A 158 13.38 5.76 7.62
N VAL A 159 12.89 5.00 8.60
CA VAL A 159 13.06 3.53 8.62
C VAL A 159 12.34 2.91 7.42
N ILE A 160 11.09 3.30 7.16
CA ILE A 160 10.32 2.80 6.02
C ILE A 160 10.98 3.18 4.70
N LYS A 161 11.45 4.43 4.54
CA LYS A 161 12.21 4.87 3.36
C LYS A 161 13.37 3.91 3.11
N LYS A 162 14.22 3.71 4.13
CA LYS A 162 15.37 2.81 4.03
C LYS A 162 14.96 1.40 3.62
N ASN A 163 13.91 0.86 4.22
CA ASN A 163 13.42 -0.49 3.91
C ASN A 163 12.91 -0.60 2.48
N VAL A 164 12.09 0.35 2.02
CA VAL A 164 11.55 0.35 0.65
C VAL A 164 12.69 0.39 -0.37
N PHE A 165 13.66 1.32 -0.20
CA PHE A 165 14.77 1.47 -1.15
C PHE A 165 15.82 0.36 -1.07
N SER A 166 15.89 -0.40 0.02
CA SER A 166 16.75 -1.59 0.10
C SER A 166 16.10 -2.85 -0.49
N ASN A 167 14.78 -2.96 -0.38
CA ASN A 167 14.05 -4.16 -0.75
C ASN A 167 13.53 -4.12 -2.19
N ILE A 168 13.13 -2.95 -2.69
CA ILE A 168 12.70 -2.77 -4.09
C ILE A 168 13.94 -2.44 -4.94
N LYS A 169 14.25 -3.34 -5.88
CA LYS A 169 15.52 -3.32 -6.61
C LYS A 169 15.65 -2.18 -7.61
N ASP A 170 14.55 -1.85 -8.29
CA ASP A 170 14.51 -0.74 -9.23
C ASP A 170 14.24 0.57 -8.49
N GLN A 171 15.05 1.59 -8.77
CA GLN A 171 15.01 2.86 -8.04
C GLN A 171 13.73 3.67 -8.32
N GLU A 172 13.27 3.69 -9.55
CA GLU A 172 12.03 4.39 -9.92
C GLU A 172 10.81 3.69 -9.33
N ASN A 173 10.80 2.35 -9.35
CA ASN A 173 9.77 1.57 -8.68
C ASN A 173 9.77 1.79 -7.16
N ALA A 174 10.94 1.84 -6.52
CA ALA A 174 11.06 2.15 -5.09
C ALA A 174 10.52 3.55 -4.77
N LYS A 175 10.88 4.55 -5.57
CA LYS A 175 10.41 5.93 -5.48
C LYS A 175 8.89 6.01 -5.61
N MET A 176 8.32 5.40 -6.67
CA MET A 176 6.87 5.34 -6.86
C MET A 176 6.16 4.66 -5.69
N THR A 177 6.68 3.53 -5.24
CA THR A 177 6.12 2.76 -4.12
C THR A 177 6.14 3.57 -2.83
N TYR A 178 7.25 4.22 -2.50
CA TYR A 178 7.36 5.04 -1.30
C TYR A 178 6.46 6.29 -1.36
N THR A 179 6.38 6.95 -2.52
CA THR A 179 5.48 8.10 -2.74
C THR A 179 4.02 7.73 -2.49
N LYS A 180 3.58 6.61 -3.04
CA LYS A 180 2.21 6.12 -2.85
C LYS A 180 1.94 5.70 -1.40
N PHE A 181 2.91 5.05 -0.74
CA PHE A 181 2.82 4.77 0.69
C PHE A 181 2.61 6.05 1.52
N LEU A 182 3.37 7.12 1.23
CA LEU A 182 3.21 8.40 1.93
C LEU A 182 1.83 9.02 1.73
N GLN A 183 1.27 8.91 0.53
CA GLN A 183 -0.10 9.35 0.24
C GLN A 183 -1.13 8.55 1.03
N GLU A 184 -0.96 7.22 1.10
CA GLU A 184 -1.86 6.36 1.87
C GLU A 184 -1.75 6.63 3.38
N LEU A 185 -0.56 6.91 3.90
CA LEU A 185 -0.39 7.33 5.29
C LEU A 185 -1.11 8.64 5.59
N LEU A 186 -1.05 9.62 4.68
CA LEU A 186 -1.80 10.88 4.82
C LEU A 186 -3.30 10.63 4.89
N ASN A 187 -3.84 9.74 4.04
CA ASN A 187 -5.24 9.37 4.06
C ASN A 187 -5.62 8.73 5.40
N LYS A 188 -4.82 7.79 5.90
CA LYS A 188 -5.05 7.15 7.21
C LYS A 188 -4.98 8.15 8.36
N TYR A 189 -4.02 9.07 8.32
CA TYR A 189 -3.91 10.11 9.33
C TYR A 189 -5.08 11.10 9.29
N SER A 190 -5.55 11.49 8.10
CA SER A 190 -6.77 12.29 7.93
C SER A 190 -7.98 11.60 8.57
N ASN A 191 -8.17 10.32 8.26
CA ASN A 191 -9.25 9.51 8.85
C ASN A 191 -9.13 9.43 10.38
N PHE A 192 -7.91 9.40 10.92
CA PHE A 192 -7.69 9.42 12.36
C PHE A 192 -8.11 10.77 12.99
N ILE A 193 -7.78 11.89 12.36
CA ILE A 193 -8.23 13.22 12.78
C ILE A 193 -9.77 13.30 12.74
N ASP A 194 -10.40 12.77 11.68
CA ASP A 194 -11.85 12.75 11.57
C ASP A 194 -12.51 11.85 12.61
N LEU A 195 -11.88 10.73 12.98
CA LEU A 195 -12.30 9.91 14.11
C LEU A 195 -12.24 10.68 15.44
N LEU A 196 -11.19 11.47 15.69
CA LEU A 196 -11.08 12.30 16.89
C LEU A 196 -12.22 13.35 16.97
N ARG A 197 -12.55 13.98 15.84
CA ARG A 197 -13.69 14.91 15.74
C ARG A 197 -15.01 14.19 15.98
N PHE A 198 -15.24 13.10 15.28
CA PHE A 198 -16.46 12.30 15.40
C PHE A 198 -16.70 11.78 16.82
N SER A 199 -15.63 11.39 17.52
CA SER A 199 -15.66 10.92 18.91
C SER A 199 -15.71 12.06 19.95
N LYS A 200 -15.81 13.33 19.52
CA LYS A 200 -15.80 14.54 20.38
C LYS A 200 -14.53 14.67 21.25
N ASN A 201 -13.40 14.22 20.75
CA ASN A 201 -12.09 14.33 21.40
C ASN A 201 -11.21 15.37 20.68
N GLU A 202 -11.79 16.49 20.28
CA GLU A 202 -11.10 17.57 19.55
C GLU A 202 -9.95 18.20 20.34
N ASP A 203 -10.00 18.13 21.67
CA ASP A 203 -8.92 18.53 22.56
C ASP A 203 -7.60 17.76 22.32
N LEU A 204 -7.68 16.57 21.71
CA LEU A 204 -6.51 15.78 21.32
C LEU A 204 -5.91 16.22 20.00
N ILE A 205 -6.60 17.01 19.18
CA ILE A 205 -6.13 17.45 17.85
C ILE A 205 -5.11 18.57 17.97
N THR A 206 -5.32 19.51 18.91
CA THR A 206 -4.44 20.69 19.06
C THR A 206 -2.99 20.34 19.36
N PRO A 207 -2.66 19.36 20.24
CA PRO A 207 -1.27 19.05 20.60
C PRO A 207 -0.54 18.16 19.59
N ILE A 208 -1.20 17.66 18.55
CA ILE A 208 -0.57 16.78 17.56
C ILE A 208 -0.23 17.52 16.27
N VAL A 209 0.60 16.90 15.43
CA VAL A 209 0.95 17.48 14.14
C VAL A 209 -0.31 17.72 13.31
N SER A 210 -0.50 18.94 12.81
CA SER A 210 -1.64 19.22 11.94
C SER A 210 -1.50 18.48 10.62
N LEU A 211 -2.63 18.09 10.02
CA LEU A 211 -2.64 17.43 8.72
C LEU A 211 -1.91 18.28 7.68
N GLN A 212 -2.10 19.60 7.68
CA GLN A 212 -1.42 20.52 6.78
C GLN A 212 0.11 20.46 6.92
N LYS A 213 0.61 20.45 8.16
CA LYS A 213 2.06 20.34 8.43
C LYS A 213 2.61 19.00 7.95
N LEU A 214 1.89 17.90 8.22
CA LEU A 214 2.27 16.57 7.74
C LEU A 214 2.28 16.51 6.20
N MET A 215 1.29 17.10 5.53
CA MET A 215 1.24 17.20 4.07
C MET A 215 2.46 17.96 3.50
N ILE A 216 2.84 19.07 4.13
CA ILE A 216 4.02 19.84 3.70
C ILE A 216 5.29 19.00 3.85
N GLU A 217 5.47 18.31 4.98
CA GLU A 217 6.63 17.46 5.23
C GLU A 217 6.68 16.29 4.23
N VAL A 218 5.56 15.62 3.99
CA VAL A 218 5.46 14.54 2.99
C VAL A 218 5.80 15.04 1.60
N ASN A 219 5.28 16.20 1.18
CA ASN A 219 5.59 16.78 -0.12
C ASN A 219 7.09 17.14 -0.25
N ASN A 220 7.71 17.62 0.83
CA ASN A 220 9.17 17.88 0.84
C ASN A 220 9.97 16.58 0.73
N ILE A 221 9.54 15.51 1.38
CA ILE A 221 10.18 14.18 1.25
C ILE A 221 10.07 13.69 -0.20
N ILE A 222 8.89 13.79 -0.82
CA ILE A 222 8.66 13.35 -2.21
C ILE A 222 9.52 14.13 -3.20
N ARG A 223 9.65 15.46 -3.01
CA ARG A 223 10.50 16.31 -3.87
C ARG A 223 12.00 16.00 -3.73
N GLY A 224 12.41 15.44 -2.59
CA GLY A 224 13.80 15.05 -2.32
C GLY A 224 14.13 13.59 -2.64
N LEU A 225 13.22 12.86 -3.31
CA LEU A 225 13.44 11.51 -3.82
C LEU A 225 14.02 11.53 -5.24
#